data_955cd031aae422f0bd20ec65ad62962c
#
_entry.id   955cd031aae422f0bd20ec65ad62962c
#
_cell.length_a   1.000
_cell.length_b   1.000
_cell.length_c   1.000
_cell.angle_alpha   90.00
_cell.angle_beta   90.00
_cell.angle_gamma   90.00
#
_symmetry.space_group_name_H-M   'P 1'
#
loop_
_entity.id
_entity.type
_entity.pdbx_description
1 polymer ?
#
loop_
_entity_poly.entity_id
_entity_poly.type
_entity_poly.pdbx_seq_one_letter_code
_entity_poly.pdbx_strand_id
1 'polypeptide(L)'
;MFIKRCWLLCCFIAFLLPVSAQEFITLNWQELSSAQTLPIVTRELPLGKDFRYFTYQVEIEFPEYQKLNRSEVAALEMRLDSLRQLPNENVAFREGLPASPQINSFIKVSTHRGFLSISFVPVVFREGSYQRLNSFKLSVNSFPKKDKMG
;
A
#
# COMPACT_ATOMS: atom_id res chain seq x y z
N MET A 1 9.29 39.35 -15.33
CA MET A 1 8.91 39.73 -13.97
C MET A 1 7.58 39.11 -13.50
N PHE A 2 6.60 38.97 -14.34
CA PHE A 2 5.32 38.33 -13.98
C PHE A 2 5.44 36.82 -13.65
N ILE A 3 6.38 36.13 -14.28
CA ILE A 3 6.60 34.68 -14.09
C ILE A 3 7.12 34.36 -12.68
N LYS A 4 7.94 35.23 -12.08
CA LYS A 4 8.47 35.00 -10.73
C LYS A 4 7.42 35.18 -9.64
N ARG A 5 6.45 36.06 -9.85
CA ARG A 5 5.34 36.27 -8.89
C ARG A 5 4.32 35.13 -8.93
N CYS A 6 4.03 34.60 -10.12
CA CYS A 6 3.17 33.43 -10.26
C CYS A 6 3.80 32.20 -9.63
N TRP A 7 5.11 32.04 -9.72
CA TRP A 7 5.82 30.92 -9.11
C TRP A 7 5.75 30.95 -7.58
N LEU A 8 5.90 32.11 -6.99
CA LEU A 8 5.78 32.30 -5.55
C LEU A 8 4.35 32.05 -5.07
N LEU A 9 3.34 32.46 -5.84
CA LEU A 9 1.94 32.20 -5.51
C LEU A 9 1.59 30.71 -5.60
N CYS A 10 2.10 30.01 -6.63
CA CYS A 10 1.90 28.56 -6.75
C CYS A 10 2.58 27.79 -5.62
N CYS A 11 3.78 28.21 -5.18
CA CYS A 11 4.44 27.60 -4.04
C CYS A 11 3.68 27.83 -2.74
N PHE A 12 3.08 29.00 -2.57
CA PHE A 12 2.31 29.34 -1.37
C PHE A 12 0.99 28.57 -1.31
N ILE A 13 0.32 28.37 -2.45
CA ILE A 13 -0.89 27.55 -2.55
C ILE A 13 -0.59 26.08 -2.27
N ALA A 14 0.59 25.58 -2.73
CA ALA A 14 1.01 24.22 -2.46
C ALA A 14 1.20 23.94 -0.96
N PHE A 15 1.54 24.96 -0.16
CA PHE A 15 1.65 24.82 1.31
C PHE A 15 0.30 24.71 2.01
N LEU A 16 -0.78 25.19 1.39
CA LEU A 16 -2.13 25.18 1.96
C LEU A 16 -2.92 23.94 1.59
N LEU A 17 -2.45 23.16 0.60
CA LEU A 17 -3.11 21.93 0.19
C LEU A 17 -2.67 20.75 1.07
N PRO A 18 -3.59 19.82 1.39
CA PRO A 18 -3.20 18.61 2.11
C PRO A 18 -2.11 17.87 1.34
N VAL A 19 -1.10 17.40 2.07
CA VAL A 19 0.01 16.69 1.46
C VAL A 19 -0.51 15.37 0.91
N SER A 20 -0.44 15.20 -0.41
CA SER A 20 -0.76 13.94 -1.07
C SER A 20 0.48 13.43 -1.77
N ALA A 21 0.79 12.15 -1.58
CA ALA A 21 1.87 11.48 -2.27
C ALA A 21 1.26 10.49 -3.25
N GLN A 22 1.78 10.48 -4.48
CA GLN A 22 1.36 9.55 -5.53
C GLN A 22 2.58 8.96 -6.19
N GLU A 23 2.60 7.65 -6.33
CA GLU A 23 3.72 6.94 -6.93
C GLU A 23 3.21 5.79 -7.80
N PHE A 24 3.70 5.71 -9.05
CA PHE A 24 3.47 4.54 -9.89
C PHE A 24 4.49 3.48 -9.57
N ILE A 25 4.03 2.27 -9.28
CA ILE A 25 4.86 1.15 -8.87
C ILE A 25 4.64 -0.01 -9.83
N THR A 26 5.74 -0.56 -10.33
CA THR A 26 5.76 -1.82 -11.08
C THR A 26 6.47 -2.86 -10.24
N LEU A 27 5.81 -3.98 -9.99
CA LEU A 27 6.35 -5.01 -9.12
C LEU A 27 7.31 -5.94 -9.87
N ASN A 28 8.41 -6.28 -9.21
CA ASN A 28 9.37 -7.28 -9.72
C ASN A 28 8.99 -8.66 -9.18
N TRP A 29 8.27 -9.43 -10.00
CA TRP A 29 7.78 -10.73 -9.57
C TRP A 29 8.87 -11.79 -9.46
N GLN A 30 10.04 -11.59 -10.06
CA GLN A 30 11.16 -12.51 -9.86
C GLN A 30 11.67 -12.47 -8.42
N GLU A 31 11.77 -11.29 -7.84
CA GLU A 31 12.16 -11.15 -6.43
C GLU A 31 11.06 -11.63 -5.48
N LEU A 32 9.80 -11.31 -5.78
CA LEU A 32 8.67 -11.69 -4.95
C LEU A 32 8.40 -13.20 -4.97
N SER A 33 8.60 -13.85 -6.12
CA SER A 33 8.34 -15.29 -6.26
C SER A 33 9.39 -16.18 -5.61
N SER A 34 10.56 -15.64 -5.28
CA SER A 34 11.60 -16.41 -4.60
C SER A 34 11.33 -16.64 -3.11
N ALA A 35 10.38 -15.91 -2.52
CA ALA A 35 10.02 -16.06 -1.12
C ALA A 35 9.24 -17.36 -0.89
N GLN A 36 9.57 -18.07 0.20
CA GLN A 36 8.85 -19.29 0.59
C GLN A 36 7.48 -19.03 1.20
N THR A 37 7.22 -17.78 1.57
CA THR A 37 5.94 -17.31 2.12
C THR A 37 5.17 -16.55 1.05
N LEU A 38 3.93 -16.14 1.36
CA LEU A 38 3.20 -15.25 0.48
C LEU A 38 4.00 -13.96 0.23
N PRO A 39 4.07 -13.50 -1.02
CA PRO A 39 4.77 -12.25 -1.32
C PRO A 39 4.07 -11.09 -0.62
N ILE A 40 4.85 -10.20 -0.03
CA ILE A 40 4.35 -9.00 0.65
C ILE A 40 5.08 -7.80 0.07
N VAL A 41 4.32 -6.81 -0.36
CA VAL A 41 4.86 -5.51 -0.75
C VAL A 41 4.89 -4.63 0.49
N THR A 42 6.05 -4.04 0.77
CA THR A 42 6.24 -3.11 1.87
C THR A 42 6.78 -1.79 1.37
N ARG A 43 6.27 -0.70 1.90
CA ARG A 43 6.75 0.66 1.62
C ARG A 43 6.78 1.46 2.91
N GLU A 44 7.82 2.27 3.07
CA GLU A 44 7.91 3.24 4.15
C GLU A 44 8.02 4.64 3.54
N LEU A 45 7.09 5.52 3.91
CA LEU A 45 7.07 6.88 3.42
C LEU A 45 7.40 7.84 4.56
N PRO A 46 8.39 8.73 4.38
CA PRO A 46 8.69 9.71 5.41
C PRO A 46 7.54 10.70 5.55
N LEU A 47 7.17 11.01 6.78
CA LEU A 47 6.12 11.96 7.10
C LEU A 47 6.72 13.29 7.55
N GLY A 48 5.93 14.36 7.45
CA GLY A 48 6.34 15.68 7.91
C GLY A 48 6.42 15.77 9.44
N LYS A 49 6.93 16.90 9.94
CA LYS A 49 7.10 17.14 11.38
C LYS A 49 5.80 17.06 12.15
N ASP A 50 4.69 17.43 11.52
CA ASP A 50 3.38 17.48 12.15
C ASP A 50 2.55 16.23 11.89
N PHE A 51 3.21 15.10 11.63
CA PHE A 51 2.54 13.86 11.28
C PHE A 51 1.50 13.40 12.31
N ARG A 52 1.68 13.74 13.57
CA ARG A 52 0.77 13.34 14.65
C ARG A 52 -0.60 14.01 14.58
N TYR A 53 -0.70 15.13 13.85
CA TYR A 53 -1.94 15.88 13.70
C TYR A 53 -2.78 15.45 12.50
N PHE A 54 -2.31 14.44 11.74
CA PHE A 54 -2.98 13.96 10.54
C PHE A 54 -3.30 12.49 10.62
N THR A 55 -4.37 12.11 9.95
CA THR A 55 -4.64 10.72 9.58
C THR A 55 -4.29 10.53 8.12
N TYR A 56 -3.90 9.31 7.76
CA TYR A 56 -3.45 8.99 6.40
C TYR A 56 -4.32 7.91 5.80
N GLN A 57 -4.75 8.11 4.58
CA GLN A 57 -5.52 7.14 3.82
C GLN A 57 -4.71 6.69 2.62
N VAL A 58 -4.54 5.38 2.50
CA VAL A 58 -3.75 4.76 1.45
C VAL A 58 -4.69 4.05 0.49
N GLU A 59 -4.53 4.29 -0.80
CA GLU A 59 -5.32 3.67 -1.85
C GLU A 59 -4.43 3.14 -2.95
N ILE A 60 -4.85 2.00 -3.53
CA ILE A 60 -4.26 1.46 -4.74
C ILE A 60 -5.19 1.84 -5.88
N GLU A 61 -4.68 2.64 -6.81
CA GLU A 61 -5.41 3.12 -7.98
C GLU A 61 -4.84 2.52 -9.26
N PHE A 62 -5.69 2.37 -10.25
CA PHE A 62 -5.32 1.86 -11.57
C PHE A 62 -4.53 0.55 -11.53
N PRO A 63 -5.03 -0.46 -10.81
CA PRO A 63 -4.31 -1.73 -10.71
C PRO A 63 -4.33 -2.47 -12.04
N GLU A 64 -3.19 -3.00 -12.44
CA GLU A 64 -3.08 -3.92 -13.56
C GLU A 64 -2.80 -5.32 -13.04
N TYR A 65 -3.70 -6.25 -13.33
CA TYR A 65 -3.62 -7.64 -12.87
C TYR A 65 -3.26 -8.57 -14.02
N GLN A 66 -2.62 -9.66 -13.67
CA GLN A 66 -2.31 -10.75 -14.60
C GLN A 66 -2.71 -12.07 -13.96
N LYS A 67 -3.41 -12.91 -14.71
CA LYS A 67 -3.79 -14.26 -14.27
C LYS A 67 -2.55 -15.11 -14.06
N LEU A 68 -2.55 -15.89 -12.98
CA LEU A 68 -1.50 -16.85 -12.72
C LEU A 68 -1.63 -18.07 -13.63
N ASN A 69 -0.50 -18.66 -14.03
CA ASN A 69 -0.49 -19.91 -14.75
C ASN A 69 -0.68 -21.11 -13.79
N ARG A 70 -0.80 -22.32 -14.31
CA ARG A 70 -1.07 -23.52 -13.50
C ARG A 70 -0.01 -23.78 -12.43
N SER A 71 1.26 -23.60 -12.77
CA SER A 71 2.34 -23.85 -11.82
C SER A 71 2.38 -22.79 -10.72
N GLU A 72 2.10 -21.56 -11.06
CA GLU A 72 2.01 -20.46 -10.10
C GLU A 72 0.82 -20.65 -9.14
N VAL A 73 -0.32 -21.08 -9.67
CA VAL A 73 -1.52 -21.38 -8.86
C VAL A 73 -1.22 -22.52 -7.88
N ALA A 74 -0.58 -23.60 -8.34
CA ALA A 74 -0.24 -24.72 -7.48
C ALA A 74 0.70 -24.31 -6.35
N ALA A 75 1.70 -23.50 -6.64
CA ALA A 75 2.63 -22.97 -5.65
C ALA A 75 1.91 -22.07 -4.64
N LEU A 76 1.01 -21.23 -5.12
CA LEU A 76 0.22 -20.35 -4.26
C LEU A 76 -0.70 -21.14 -3.32
N GLU A 77 -1.40 -22.14 -3.84
CA GLU A 77 -2.28 -22.98 -3.02
C GLU A 77 -1.52 -23.72 -1.92
N MET A 78 -0.32 -24.21 -2.22
CA MET A 78 0.54 -24.83 -1.20
C MET A 78 0.91 -23.84 -0.09
N ARG A 79 1.21 -22.61 -0.44
CA ARG A 79 1.53 -21.56 0.54
C ARG A 79 0.31 -21.19 1.38
N LEU A 80 -0.86 -21.09 0.77
CA LEU A 80 -2.10 -20.80 1.48
C LEU A 80 -2.46 -21.94 2.45
N ASP A 81 -2.28 -23.20 2.04
CA ASP A 81 -2.52 -24.35 2.91
C ASP A 81 -1.57 -24.35 4.11
N SER A 82 -0.30 -24.00 3.91
CA SER A 82 0.65 -23.86 4.99
C SER A 82 0.25 -22.78 5.99
N LEU A 83 -0.26 -21.66 5.50
CA LEU A 83 -0.75 -20.57 6.36
C LEU A 83 -1.99 -20.97 7.16
N ARG A 84 -2.89 -21.76 6.58
CA ARG A 84 -4.09 -22.24 7.28
C ARG A 84 -3.75 -23.17 8.45
N GLN A 85 -2.61 -23.84 8.39
CA GLN A 85 -2.16 -24.74 9.44
C GLN A 85 -1.49 -24.01 10.62
N LEU A 86 -1.11 -22.74 10.44
CA LEU A 86 -0.49 -21.96 11.50
C LEU A 86 -1.58 -21.40 12.43
N PRO A 87 -1.54 -21.74 13.72
CA PRO A 87 -2.51 -21.19 14.67
C PRO A 87 -2.23 -19.71 14.92
N ASN A 88 -3.26 -18.90 14.97
CA ASN A 88 -3.26 -17.49 15.39
C ASN A 88 -2.56 -16.48 14.45
N GLU A 89 -2.06 -16.90 13.28
CA GLU A 89 -1.50 -15.97 12.33
C GLU A 89 -2.40 -15.81 11.10
N ASN A 90 -2.54 -14.60 10.63
CA ASN A 90 -3.20 -14.25 9.36
C ASN A 90 -4.62 -14.82 9.18
N VAL A 91 -5.47 -14.58 10.16
CA VAL A 91 -6.87 -14.98 10.11
C VAL A 91 -7.56 -14.51 8.82
N ALA A 92 -7.11 -13.38 8.26
CA ALA A 92 -7.70 -12.80 7.05
C ALA A 92 -7.57 -13.71 5.81
N PHE A 93 -6.57 -14.62 5.79
CA PHE A 93 -6.35 -15.49 4.63
C PHE A 93 -6.87 -16.92 4.81
N ARG A 94 -7.48 -17.24 5.94
CA ARG A 94 -8.04 -18.59 6.18
C ARG A 94 -9.17 -18.93 5.22
N GLU A 95 -9.97 -17.94 4.82
CA GLU A 95 -11.10 -18.13 3.91
C GLU A 95 -10.71 -17.95 2.45
N GLY A 96 -9.46 -17.56 2.17
CA GLY A 96 -8.96 -17.32 0.82
C GLY A 96 -8.51 -15.87 0.62
N LEU A 97 -8.05 -15.57 -0.58
CA LEU A 97 -7.57 -14.23 -0.91
C LEU A 97 -8.72 -13.29 -1.23
N PRO A 98 -8.61 -12.01 -0.86
CA PRO A 98 -9.62 -11.00 -1.22
C PRO A 98 -9.60 -10.68 -2.72
N ALA A 99 -10.66 -10.03 -3.19
CA ALA A 99 -10.76 -9.60 -4.59
C ALA A 99 -9.87 -8.39 -4.91
N SER A 100 -9.45 -7.65 -3.91
CA SER A 100 -8.51 -6.52 -4.04
C SER A 100 -7.51 -6.58 -2.90
N PRO A 101 -6.27 -6.07 -3.09
CA PRO A 101 -5.27 -6.08 -2.03
C PRO A 101 -5.78 -5.33 -0.80
N GLN A 102 -5.68 -5.97 0.37
CA GLN A 102 -6.01 -5.33 1.63
C GLN A 102 -4.77 -4.65 2.18
N ILE A 103 -4.84 -3.32 2.26
CA ILE A 103 -3.72 -2.51 2.68
C ILE A 103 -3.70 -2.44 4.20
N ASN A 104 -2.55 -2.80 4.78
CA ASN A 104 -2.25 -2.58 6.17
C ASN A 104 -1.30 -1.39 6.29
N SER A 105 -1.68 -0.36 7.03
CA SER A 105 -0.85 0.82 7.21
C SER A 105 -0.84 1.26 8.67
N PHE A 106 0.31 1.72 9.12
CA PHE A 106 0.47 2.26 10.46
C PHE A 106 1.60 3.28 10.49
N ILE A 107 1.58 4.15 11.49
CA ILE A 107 2.63 5.14 11.69
C ILE A 107 3.71 4.53 12.58
N LYS A 108 4.94 4.52 12.06
CA LYS A 108 6.13 4.08 12.77
C LYS A 108 6.96 5.31 13.16
N VAL A 109 7.34 5.41 14.41
CA VAL A 109 8.17 6.52 14.90
C VAL A 109 9.57 6.00 15.18
N SER A 110 10.57 6.63 14.59
CA SER A 110 11.97 6.30 14.80
C SER A 110 12.76 7.59 14.91
N THR A 111 13.45 7.78 16.04
CA THR A 111 14.30 8.96 16.30
C THR A 111 13.54 10.29 16.04
N HIS A 112 12.35 10.42 16.61
CA HIS A 112 11.45 11.58 16.47
C HIS A 112 10.91 11.82 15.06
N ARG A 113 11.19 10.91 14.11
CA ARG A 113 10.66 10.98 12.76
C ARG A 113 9.53 9.99 12.60
N GLY A 114 8.47 10.43 11.90
CA GLY A 114 7.35 9.56 11.55
C GLY A 114 7.50 8.99 10.16
N PHE A 115 7.14 7.72 10.04
CA PHE A 115 7.08 7.02 8.76
C PHE A 115 5.72 6.35 8.64
N LEU A 116 5.13 6.41 7.46
CA LEU A 116 3.94 5.63 7.16
C LEU A 116 4.40 4.30 6.58
N SER A 117 4.19 3.23 7.35
CA SER A 117 4.51 1.87 6.90
C SER A 117 3.29 1.28 6.24
N ILE A 118 3.46 0.81 5.01
CA ILE A 118 2.38 0.26 4.18
C ILE A 118 2.78 -1.14 3.76
N SER A 119 1.86 -2.10 3.93
CA SER A 119 2.09 -3.47 3.49
C SER A 119 0.81 -4.08 2.95
N PHE A 120 0.95 -4.96 1.96
CA PHE A 120 -0.16 -5.72 1.40
C PHE A 120 0.36 -6.93 0.61
N VAL A 121 -0.51 -7.91 0.44
CA VAL A 121 -0.24 -9.08 -0.42
C VAL A 121 -0.71 -8.74 -1.84
N PRO A 122 0.18 -8.79 -2.84
CA PRO A 122 -0.16 -8.38 -4.21
C PRO A 122 -0.79 -9.49 -5.06
N VAL A 123 -1.39 -10.48 -4.42
CA VAL A 123 -2.11 -11.56 -5.10
C VAL A 123 -3.55 -11.56 -4.62
N VAL A 124 -4.48 -11.68 -5.55
CA VAL A 124 -5.90 -11.61 -5.27
C VAL A 124 -6.65 -12.73 -5.97
N PHE A 125 -7.88 -12.99 -5.54
CA PHE A 125 -8.80 -13.90 -6.21
C PHE A 125 -9.97 -13.08 -6.76
N ARG A 126 -10.01 -12.94 -8.08
CA ARG A 126 -10.98 -12.11 -8.78
C ARG A 126 -11.56 -12.85 -9.96
N GLU A 127 -12.86 -12.71 -10.16
CA GLU A 127 -13.53 -13.24 -11.34
C GLU A 127 -13.26 -14.74 -11.53
N GLY A 128 -13.19 -15.47 -10.42
CA GLY A 128 -12.98 -16.91 -10.45
C GLY A 128 -11.55 -17.37 -10.68
N SER A 129 -10.56 -16.48 -10.64
CA SER A 129 -9.16 -16.85 -10.85
C SER A 129 -8.21 -16.09 -9.94
N TYR A 130 -7.07 -16.72 -9.63
CA TYR A 130 -5.97 -16.06 -8.96
C TYR A 130 -5.24 -15.13 -9.91
N GLN A 131 -5.01 -13.91 -9.47
CA GLN A 131 -4.34 -12.88 -10.26
C GLN A 131 -3.27 -12.19 -9.43
N ARG A 132 -2.18 -11.82 -10.07
CA ARG A 132 -1.12 -11.04 -9.46
C ARG A 132 -1.23 -9.58 -9.90
N LEU A 133 -0.91 -8.68 -8.99
CA LEU A 133 -0.83 -7.26 -9.28
C LEU A 133 0.52 -6.96 -9.91
N ASN A 134 0.52 -6.47 -11.15
CA ASN A 134 1.77 -6.14 -11.86
C ASN A 134 2.18 -4.69 -11.64
N SER A 135 1.23 -3.78 -11.76
CA SER A 135 1.49 -2.35 -11.58
C SER A 135 0.27 -1.65 -11.00
N PHE A 136 0.50 -0.55 -10.36
CA PHE A 136 -0.55 0.24 -9.72
C PHE A 136 -0.02 1.62 -9.37
N LYS A 137 -0.94 2.52 -9.06
CA LYS A 137 -0.62 3.82 -8.50
C LYS A 137 -0.92 3.78 -7.00
N LEU A 138 0.09 4.02 -6.20
CA LEU A 138 -0.07 4.16 -4.75
C LEU A 138 -0.38 5.62 -4.44
N SER A 139 -1.52 5.85 -3.81
CA SER A 139 -1.99 7.18 -3.45
C SER A 139 -2.13 7.27 -1.94
N VAL A 140 -1.53 8.28 -1.33
CA VAL A 140 -1.62 8.56 0.09
C VAL A 140 -2.15 9.96 0.29
N ASN A 141 -3.27 10.08 0.97
CA ASN A 141 -3.88 11.35 1.31
C ASN A 141 -3.83 11.57 2.81
N SER A 142 -3.54 12.79 3.22
CA SER A 142 -3.53 13.19 4.63
C SER A 142 -4.74 14.05 4.95
N PHE A 143 -5.32 13.82 6.12
CA PHE A 143 -6.46 14.58 6.62
C PHE A 143 -6.16 15.05 8.04
N PRO A 144 -6.47 16.31 8.39
CA PRO A 144 -6.31 16.77 9.75
C PRO A 144 -7.15 15.93 10.71
N LYS A 145 -6.57 15.57 11.85
CA LYS A 145 -7.32 14.93 12.92
C LYS A 145 -8.36 15.89 13.46
N LYS A 146 -9.58 15.39 13.68
CA LYS A 146 -10.59 16.17 14.36
C LYS A 146 -10.14 16.39 15.79
N ASP A 147 -10.16 17.66 16.22
CA ASP A 147 -9.85 18.01 17.59
C ASP A 147 -10.94 17.43 18.49
N LYS A 148 -10.51 16.66 19.50
CA LYS A 148 -11.45 16.05 20.46
C LYS A 148 -12.05 17.04 21.43
N MET A 149 -11.62 18.28 21.37
CA MET A 149 -12.08 19.32 22.26
C MET A 149 -13.15 20.22 21.67
N GLY A 150 -13.58 19.93 20.46
CA GLY A 150 -14.69 20.63 19.83
C GLY A 150 -16.03 20.14 20.28
#